data_566b90cdb0af74933a59b59b8049702b
#
_entry.id   566b90cdb0af74933a59b59b8049702b
#
_cell.length_a   1.000
_cell.length_b   1.000
_cell.length_c   1.000
_cell.angle_alpha   90.00
_cell.angle_beta   90.00
_cell.angle_gamma   90.00
#
_symmetry.space_group_name_H-M   'P 1'
#
loop_
_entity.id
_entity.type
_entity.pdbx_description
1 polymer ?
#
loop_
_entity_poly.entity_id
_entity_poly.type
_entity_poly.pdbx_seq_one_letter_code
_entity_poly.pdbx_strand_id
1 'polypeptide(L)'
;MKDKIMPPLVLTIICIVVSGLLVLAYNATYVDNTGVLTDDMKKGCEEIFGKGDYEIMLDGEGDSKTPVTFDTEGVNSIITDKDNGRCVIEITEDGYSKGGLHLLIGINSEGTVEGIEFLSIGETPGLGTKVQDDSFPVSYTHLTLP
;
A
#
# COMPACT_ATOMS: atom_id res chain seq x y z
N MET A 1 29.11 -44.02 8.28
CA MET A 1 28.66 -42.74 8.90
C MET A 1 28.69 -41.59 7.89
N LYS A 2 29.69 -41.48 6.99
CA LYS A 2 29.78 -40.42 5.97
C LYS A 2 28.57 -40.38 5.03
N ASP A 3 28.08 -41.53 4.54
CA ASP A 3 26.96 -41.58 3.59
C ASP A 3 25.61 -41.17 4.14
N LYS A 4 25.43 -41.16 5.46
CA LYS A 4 24.18 -40.69 6.11
C LYS A 4 24.21 -39.20 6.42
N ILE A 5 25.39 -38.59 6.49
CA ILE A 5 25.56 -37.17 6.83
C ILE A 5 25.63 -36.33 5.56
N MET A 6 26.10 -36.86 4.45
CA MET A 6 26.28 -36.16 3.18
C MET A 6 24.95 -35.56 2.63
N PRO A 7 23.84 -36.31 2.52
CA PRO A 7 22.61 -35.78 1.95
C PRO A 7 22.05 -34.56 2.71
N PRO A 8 21.92 -34.59 4.06
CA PRO A 8 21.42 -33.40 4.79
C PRO A 8 22.41 -32.23 4.72
N LEU A 9 23.71 -32.47 4.73
CA LEU A 9 24.73 -31.42 4.62
C LEU A 9 24.66 -30.71 3.27
N VAL A 10 24.55 -31.45 2.15
CA VAL A 10 24.39 -30.87 0.81
C VAL A 10 23.10 -30.03 0.73
N LEU A 11 21.98 -30.53 1.29
CA LEU A 11 20.72 -29.81 1.30
C LEU A 11 20.85 -28.48 2.07
N THR A 12 21.50 -28.52 3.25
CA THR A 12 21.72 -27.32 4.05
C THR A 12 22.55 -26.27 3.30
N ILE A 13 23.62 -26.69 2.62
CA ILE A 13 24.45 -25.78 1.83
C ILE A 13 23.63 -25.14 0.71
N ILE A 14 22.84 -25.93 -0.02
CA ILE A 14 21.99 -25.43 -1.09
C ILE A 14 20.99 -24.40 -0.53
N CYS A 15 20.33 -24.70 0.59
CA CYS A 15 19.38 -23.76 1.23
C CYS A 15 20.07 -22.44 1.61
N ILE A 16 21.26 -22.48 2.20
CA ILE A 16 22.02 -21.27 2.57
C ILE A 16 22.38 -20.45 1.33
N VAL A 17 22.87 -21.10 0.27
CA VAL A 17 23.25 -20.41 -0.97
C VAL A 17 22.04 -19.75 -1.63
N VAL A 18 20.93 -20.49 -1.77
CA VAL A 18 19.70 -19.96 -2.39
C VAL A 18 19.11 -18.82 -1.55
N SER A 19 19.04 -18.98 -0.23
CA SER A 19 18.54 -17.90 0.65
C SER A 19 19.43 -16.66 0.59
N GLY A 20 20.76 -16.84 0.57
CA GLY A 20 21.70 -15.72 0.42
C GLY A 20 21.54 -14.99 -0.92
N LEU A 21 21.36 -15.72 -2.02
CA LEU A 21 21.11 -15.12 -3.33
C LEU A 21 19.77 -14.36 -3.37
N LEU A 22 18.72 -14.89 -2.73
CA LEU A 22 17.42 -14.22 -2.64
C LEU A 22 17.52 -12.92 -1.86
N VAL A 23 18.21 -12.91 -0.71
CA VAL A 23 18.42 -11.69 0.09
C VAL A 23 19.23 -10.66 -0.69
N LEU A 24 20.28 -11.08 -1.39
CA LEU A 24 21.07 -10.17 -2.24
C LEU A 24 20.23 -9.59 -3.38
N ALA A 25 19.45 -10.41 -4.06
CA ALA A 25 18.56 -9.96 -5.14
C ALA A 25 17.50 -8.99 -4.61
N TYR A 26 16.90 -9.28 -3.46
CA TYR A 26 15.95 -8.39 -2.81
C TYR A 26 16.57 -7.03 -2.48
N ASN A 27 17.72 -6.99 -1.80
CA ASN A 27 18.39 -5.74 -1.45
C ASN A 27 18.86 -4.94 -2.69
N ALA A 28 19.21 -5.61 -3.77
CA ALA A 28 19.63 -4.95 -5.01
C ALA A 28 18.46 -4.37 -5.82
N THR A 29 17.26 -4.95 -5.65
CA THR A 29 16.04 -4.53 -6.38
C THR A 29 15.07 -3.74 -5.51
N TYR A 30 15.33 -3.65 -4.20
CA TYR A 30 14.47 -2.91 -3.28
C TYR A 30 14.50 -1.42 -3.65
N VAL A 31 13.34 -0.89 -4.00
CA VAL A 31 13.11 0.54 -4.23
C VAL A 31 12.22 1.02 -3.09
N ASP A 32 12.72 1.99 -2.34
CA ASP A 32 11.91 2.69 -1.34
C ASP A 32 11.07 3.75 -2.05
N ASN A 33 9.78 3.51 -2.13
CA ASN A 33 8.80 4.43 -2.71
C ASN A 33 8.14 5.33 -1.65
N THR A 34 8.65 5.34 -0.42
CA THR A 34 8.09 6.17 0.65
C THR A 34 8.13 7.64 0.25
N GLY A 35 6.98 8.28 0.22
CA GLY A 35 6.86 9.70 -0.18
C GLY A 35 6.91 9.97 -1.67
N VAL A 36 6.86 8.93 -2.51
CA VAL A 36 6.76 9.07 -3.97
C VAL A 36 5.36 8.64 -4.41
N LEU A 37 4.66 9.53 -5.11
CA LEU A 37 3.38 9.19 -5.73
C LEU A 37 3.63 8.20 -6.88
N THR A 38 3.27 6.94 -6.67
CA THR A 38 3.41 5.91 -7.70
C THR A 38 2.32 6.05 -8.77
N ASP A 39 2.57 5.47 -9.95
CA ASP A 39 1.58 5.48 -11.04
C ASP A 39 0.27 4.79 -10.65
N ASP A 40 0.31 3.75 -9.83
CA ASP A 40 -0.88 3.04 -9.36
C ASP A 40 -1.67 3.87 -8.34
N MET A 41 -0.99 4.57 -7.42
CA MET A 41 -1.63 5.52 -6.51
C MET A 41 -2.31 6.66 -7.28
N LYS A 42 -1.61 7.20 -8.29
CA LYS A 42 -2.18 8.25 -9.14
C LYS A 42 -3.42 7.79 -9.88
N LYS A 43 -3.39 6.58 -10.47
CA LYS A 43 -4.57 5.99 -11.12
C LYS A 43 -5.72 5.81 -10.13
N GLY A 44 -5.46 5.28 -8.93
CA GLY A 44 -6.49 5.13 -7.90
C GLY A 44 -7.10 6.48 -7.49
N CYS A 45 -6.29 7.54 -7.35
CA CYS A 45 -6.81 8.89 -7.12
C CYS A 45 -7.68 9.37 -8.30
N GLU A 46 -7.26 9.09 -9.55
CA GLU A 46 -8.03 9.46 -10.74
C GLU A 46 -9.33 8.64 -10.88
N GLU A 47 -9.38 7.42 -10.38
CA GLU A 47 -10.61 6.60 -10.35
C GLU A 47 -11.61 7.12 -9.32
N ILE A 48 -11.12 7.59 -8.15
CA ILE A 48 -11.98 8.15 -7.11
C ILE A 48 -12.52 9.54 -7.50
N PHE A 49 -11.64 10.44 -7.93
CA PHE A 49 -11.96 11.86 -8.09
C PHE A 49 -11.86 12.39 -9.53
N GLY A 50 -11.39 11.57 -10.46
CA GLY A 50 -11.06 12.00 -11.80
C GLY A 50 -9.67 12.63 -11.90
N LYS A 51 -9.38 13.28 -13.03
CA LYS A 51 -8.08 13.92 -13.26
C LYS A 51 -7.88 15.10 -12.32
N GLY A 52 -6.69 15.21 -11.73
CA GLY A 52 -6.30 16.26 -10.81
C GLY A 52 -4.78 16.35 -10.65
N ASP A 53 -4.33 17.35 -9.90
CA ASP A 53 -2.91 17.52 -9.53
C ASP A 53 -2.69 16.95 -8.13
N TYR A 54 -2.35 15.67 -8.10
CA TYR A 54 -2.17 14.90 -6.87
C TYR A 54 -0.72 14.92 -6.42
N GLU A 55 -0.49 15.29 -5.17
CA GLU A 55 0.82 15.26 -4.52
C GLU A 55 0.74 14.66 -3.12
N ILE A 56 1.78 13.90 -2.74
CA ILE A 56 1.91 13.40 -1.37
C ILE A 56 2.19 14.57 -0.43
N MET A 57 1.49 14.60 0.71
CA MET A 57 1.71 15.57 1.76
C MET A 57 3.07 15.32 2.41
N LEU A 58 3.95 16.31 2.30
CA LEU A 58 5.30 16.28 2.86
C LEU A 58 5.40 17.27 4.02
N ASP A 59 6.13 16.88 5.07
CA ASP A 59 6.51 17.75 6.18
C ASP A 59 7.97 18.18 6.03
N GLY A 60 8.30 19.37 6.52
CA GLY A 60 9.64 19.95 6.48
C GLY A 60 9.81 21.09 5.46
N GLU A 61 10.98 21.73 5.50
CA GLU A 61 11.33 22.86 4.63
C GLU A 61 12.50 22.49 3.69
N GLY A 62 12.44 23.00 2.46
CA GLY A 62 13.52 22.86 1.48
C GLY A 62 13.71 21.42 0.97
N ASP A 63 14.96 20.99 0.85
CA ASP A 63 15.35 19.67 0.33
C ASP A 63 15.21 18.53 1.37
N SER A 64 14.83 18.86 2.61
CA SER A 64 14.65 17.89 3.70
C SER A 64 13.17 17.49 3.91
N LYS A 65 12.35 17.61 2.88
CA LYS A 65 10.95 17.18 2.94
C LYS A 65 10.86 15.67 3.09
N THR A 66 10.09 15.24 4.09
CA THR A 66 9.78 13.82 4.33
C THR A 66 8.27 13.64 4.33
N PRO A 67 7.76 12.45 4.00
CA PRO A 67 6.34 12.16 4.16
C PRO A 67 5.89 12.43 5.59
N VAL A 68 4.71 13.01 5.73
CA VAL A 68 4.11 13.21 7.06
C VAL A 68 3.94 11.85 7.73
N THR A 69 4.45 11.74 8.96
CA THR A 69 4.28 10.52 9.77
C THR A 69 3.04 10.66 10.65
N PHE A 70 2.27 9.58 10.75
CA PHE A 70 1.06 9.55 11.54
C PHE A 70 1.25 8.62 12.75
N ASP A 71 0.74 9.02 13.91
CA ASP A 71 0.71 8.18 15.11
C ASP A 71 -0.34 7.05 15.00
N THR A 72 -1.13 7.07 13.93
CA THR A 72 -2.16 6.06 13.64
C THR A 72 -1.55 4.92 12.85
N GLU A 73 -1.59 3.73 13.41
CA GLU A 73 -1.15 2.49 12.77
C GLU A 73 -1.97 2.27 11.49
N GLY A 74 -1.31 1.84 10.40
CA GLY A 74 -1.95 1.57 9.13
C GLY A 74 -1.98 2.73 8.13
N VAL A 75 -1.87 4.00 8.56
CA VAL A 75 -1.81 5.14 7.64
C VAL A 75 -0.41 5.30 7.08
N ASN A 76 -0.27 5.17 5.76
CA ASN A 76 1.01 5.26 5.06
C ASN A 76 1.31 6.68 4.57
N SER A 77 0.35 7.30 3.89
CA SER A 77 0.51 8.65 3.35
C SER A 77 -0.82 9.36 3.17
N ILE A 78 -0.78 10.68 3.03
CA ILE A 78 -1.90 11.49 2.57
C ILE A 78 -1.51 12.14 1.25
N ILE A 79 -2.38 11.97 0.26
CA ILE A 79 -2.27 12.57 -1.06
C ILE A 79 -3.28 13.71 -1.13
N THR A 80 -2.85 14.88 -1.52
CA THR A 80 -3.70 16.07 -1.64
C THR A 80 -3.91 16.43 -3.10
N ASP A 81 -5.15 16.81 -3.44
CA ASP A 81 -5.48 17.47 -4.69
C ASP A 81 -5.42 18.98 -4.47
N LYS A 82 -4.41 19.63 -5.04
CA LYS A 82 -4.13 21.05 -4.82
C LYS A 82 -5.25 21.98 -5.26
N ASP A 83 -5.96 21.61 -6.30
CA ASP A 83 -6.92 22.48 -6.94
C ASP A 83 -8.30 22.45 -6.27
N ASN A 84 -8.64 21.31 -5.62
CA ASN A 84 -10.02 21.05 -5.19
C ASN A 84 -10.19 20.87 -3.68
N GLY A 85 -9.12 20.96 -2.89
CA GLY A 85 -9.19 20.79 -1.43
C GLY A 85 -9.66 19.39 -0.98
N ARG A 86 -9.44 18.38 -1.84
CA ARG A 86 -9.74 16.97 -1.58
C ARG A 86 -8.48 16.26 -1.12
N CYS A 87 -8.63 15.17 -0.40
CA CYS A 87 -7.49 14.33 -0.02
C CYS A 87 -7.79 12.85 -0.21
N VAL A 88 -6.74 12.07 -0.41
CA VAL A 88 -6.78 10.62 -0.45
C VAL A 88 -5.84 10.10 0.62
N ILE A 89 -6.34 9.24 1.49
CA ILE A 89 -5.56 8.60 2.54
C ILE A 89 -5.15 7.21 2.05
N GLU A 90 -3.86 6.96 2.02
CA GLU A 90 -3.29 5.65 1.74
C GLU A 90 -3.18 4.85 3.03
N ILE A 91 -3.79 3.66 3.05
CA ILE A 91 -3.87 2.82 4.24
C ILE A 91 -3.45 1.39 3.90
N THR A 92 -2.69 0.79 4.82
CA THR A 92 -2.44 -0.66 4.83
C THR A 92 -3.00 -1.25 6.11
N GLU A 93 -3.97 -2.14 5.98
CA GLU A 93 -4.65 -2.77 7.11
C GLU A 93 -4.57 -4.29 7.07
N ASP A 94 -4.68 -4.87 8.25
CA ASP A 94 -4.78 -6.31 8.40
C ASP A 94 -6.21 -6.77 8.03
N GLY A 95 -6.29 -7.68 7.07
CA GLY A 95 -7.48 -8.46 6.82
C GLY A 95 -7.36 -9.84 7.48
N TYR A 96 -7.70 -10.90 6.77
CA TYR A 96 -7.35 -12.26 7.18
C TYR A 96 -5.83 -12.48 7.07
N SER A 97 -5.20 -11.89 6.06
CA SER A 97 -3.74 -11.83 5.91
C SER A 97 -3.21 -10.52 6.52
N LYS A 98 -2.06 -10.59 7.22
CA LYS A 98 -1.40 -9.40 7.77
C LYS A 98 -0.95 -8.47 6.66
N GLY A 99 -1.33 -7.18 6.76
CA GLY A 99 -1.06 -6.19 5.72
C GLY A 99 -1.71 -6.55 4.38
N GLY A 100 -2.78 -7.36 4.41
CA GLY A 100 -3.41 -7.90 3.22
C GLY A 100 -4.29 -6.93 2.45
N LEU A 101 -4.61 -5.78 3.04
CA LEU A 101 -5.46 -4.75 2.43
C LEU A 101 -4.67 -3.45 2.28
N HIS A 102 -4.31 -3.10 1.06
CA HIS A 102 -3.68 -1.83 0.73
C HIS A 102 -4.62 -1.02 -0.16
N LEU A 103 -5.11 0.10 0.35
CA LEU A 103 -6.21 0.83 -0.26
C LEU A 103 -6.05 2.35 -0.13
N LEU A 104 -6.79 3.05 -0.99
CA LEU A 104 -6.94 4.50 -1.00
C LEU A 104 -8.37 4.86 -0.59
N ILE A 105 -8.52 5.83 0.30
CA ILE A 105 -9.82 6.38 0.71
C ILE A 105 -9.86 7.84 0.31
N GLY A 106 -10.73 8.18 -0.62
CA GLY A 106 -10.95 9.55 -1.07
C GLY A 106 -11.94 10.30 -0.19
N ILE A 107 -11.52 11.47 0.28
CA ILE A 107 -12.31 12.37 1.13
C ILE A 107 -12.42 13.72 0.44
N ASN A 108 -13.64 14.20 0.25
CA ASN A 108 -13.89 15.49 -0.36
C ASN A 108 -13.65 16.65 0.64
N SER A 109 -13.78 17.88 0.14
CA SER A 109 -13.63 19.12 0.94
C SER A 109 -14.65 19.27 2.07
N GLU A 110 -15.73 18.51 2.05
CA GLU A 110 -16.79 18.50 3.08
C GLU A 110 -16.54 17.44 4.16
N GLY A 111 -15.46 16.63 4.03
CA GLY A 111 -15.15 15.52 4.93
C GLY A 111 -15.97 14.26 4.68
N THR A 112 -16.55 14.12 3.49
CA THR A 112 -17.32 12.93 3.10
C THR A 112 -16.45 11.98 2.28
N VAL A 113 -16.55 10.68 2.55
CA VAL A 113 -15.90 9.64 1.74
C VAL A 113 -16.59 9.55 0.38
N GLU A 114 -15.85 9.78 -0.71
CA GLU A 114 -16.38 9.70 -2.07
C GLU A 114 -16.08 8.37 -2.76
N GLY A 115 -14.99 7.71 -2.36
CA GLY A 115 -14.64 6.43 -2.94
C GLY A 115 -13.53 5.73 -2.18
N ILE A 116 -13.42 4.43 -2.46
CA ILE A 116 -12.36 3.56 -1.95
C ILE A 116 -11.81 2.80 -3.15
N GLU A 117 -10.49 2.81 -3.32
CA GLU A 117 -9.80 2.05 -4.36
C GLU A 117 -8.75 1.12 -3.73
N PHE A 118 -8.68 -0.12 -4.20
CA PHE A 118 -7.74 -1.11 -3.68
C PHE A 118 -6.50 -1.17 -4.56
N LEU A 119 -5.35 -0.76 -4.01
CA LEU A 119 -4.06 -0.88 -4.68
C LEU A 119 -3.57 -2.33 -4.73
N SER A 120 -3.76 -3.06 -3.64
CA SER A 120 -3.50 -4.50 -3.60
C SER A 120 -4.34 -5.21 -2.54
N ILE A 121 -4.68 -6.47 -2.81
CA ILE A 121 -5.40 -7.34 -1.87
C ILE A 121 -4.66 -8.68 -1.79
N GLY A 122 -4.10 -8.98 -0.61
CA GLY A 122 -3.46 -10.25 -0.28
C GLY A 122 -4.43 -11.30 0.28
N GLU A 123 -5.73 -11.13 0.06
CA GLU A 123 -6.78 -11.98 0.60
C GLU A 123 -7.08 -13.21 -0.27
N THR A 124 -7.79 -14.19 0.30
CA THR A 124 -8.16 -15.42 -0.42
C THR A 124 -9.06 -15.12 -1.61
N PRO A 125 -8.68 -15.52 -2.84
CA PRO A 125 -9.48 -15.33 -4.04
C PRO A 125 -10.92 -15.91 -3.89
N GLY A 126 -11.91 -15.12 -4.30
CA GLY A 126 -13.32 -15.51 -4.26
C GLY A 126 -13.99 -15.45 -2.89
N LEU A 127 -13.23 -15.17 -1.83
CA LEU A 127 -13.75 -14.98 -0.47
C LEU A 127 -13.44 -13.57 0.03
N GLY A 128 -12.20 -13.23 0.36
CA GLY A 128 -11.80 -11.91 0.81
C GLY A 128 -11.75 -10.87 -0.31
N THR A 129 -11.48 -11.29 -1.55
CA THR A 129 -11.45 -10.39 -2.73
C THR A 129 -12.84 -9.85 -3.15
N LYS A 130 -13.93 -10.31 -2.53
CA LYS A 130 -15.28 -9.76 -2.77
C LYS A 130 -15.45 -8.30 -2.35
N VAL A 131 -14.54 -7.78 -1.53
CA VAL A 131 -14.51 -6.35 -1.17
C VAL A 131 -14.22 -5.44 -2.38
N GLN A 132 -13.69 -6.01 -3.48
CA GLN A 132 -13.47 -5.30 -4.75
C GLN A 132 -14.72 -5.23 -5.65
N ASP A 133 -15.80 -5.96 -5.31
CA ASP A 133 -17.05 -5.90 -6.08
C ASP A 133 -17.63 -4.48 -5.98
N ASP A 134 -18.06 -3.89 -7.09
CA ASP A 134 -18.55 -2.50 -7.19
C ASP A 134 -19.63 -2.15 -6.15
N SER A 135 -20.38 -3.15 -5.68
CA SER A 135 -21.41 -2.96 -4.66
C SER A 135 -20.87 -2.69 -3.25
N PHE A 136 -19.61 -3.05 -2.97
CA PHE A 136 -19.02 -2.88 -1.64
C PHE A 136 -18.52 -1.45 -1.40
N PRO A 137 -17.73 -0.81 -2.27
CA PRO A 137 -17.31 0.57 -2.13
C PRO A 137 -18.51 1.55 -2.08
N VAL A 138 -19.56 1.31 -2.87
CA VAL A 138 -20.77 2.16 -2.89
C VAL A 138 -21.45 2.25 -1.51
N SER A 139 -21.34 1.22 -0.66
CA SER A 139 -21.92 1.25 0.68
C SER A 139 -21.22 2.23 1.63
N TYR A 140 -20.01 2.67 1.32
CA TYR A 140 -19.24 3.62 2.13
C TYR A 140 -19.25 5.05 1.57
N THR A 141 -19.67 5.24 0.32
CA THR A 141 -19.87 6.58 -0.22
C THR A 141 -21.00 7.25 0.55
N HIS A 142 -20.80 8.47 1.01
CA HIS A 142 -21.70 9.26 1.85
C HIS A 142 -21.51 9.09 3.38
N LEU A 143 -20.48 8.39 3.85
CA LEU A 143 -20.09 8.46 5.25
C LEU A 143 -19.38 9.78 5.52
N THR A 144 -19.98 10.61 6.39
CA THR A 144 -19.31 11.82 6.90
C THR A 144 -18.41 11.42 8.06
N LEU A 145 -17.19 11.95 8.06
CA LEU A 145 -16.30 11.82 9.22
C LEU A 145 -16.84 12.66 10.38
N PRO A 146 -16.73 12.17 11.62
CA PRO A 146 -17.17 12.88 12.82
C PRO A 146 -16.34 14.14 13.08
#